data_4b23c5a426b82500057ddeb1ce19fd3d
#
_entry.id   4b23c5a426b82500057ddeb1ce19fd3d
#
_cell.length_a   1.000
_cell.length_b   1.000
_cell.length_c   1.000
_cell.angle_alpha   90.00
_cell.angle_beta   90.00
_cell.angle_gamma   90.00
#
_symmetry.space_group_name_H-M   'P 1'
#
loop_
_entity.id
_entity.type
_entity.pdbx_description
1 polymer ?
#
loop_
_entity_poly.entity_id
_entity_poly.type
_entity_poly.pdbx_seq_one_letter_code
_entity_poly.pdbx_strand_id
1 'polypeptide(L)'
;MIYVVRHGQTDWNLEGRFQGRIAIELNEKGREQAEKTKEKLDGIKFDKVFSSPLKRAYETAQIITDESIEIDDRIIERCNGQLEGRLKAECENMVDFTDENEQKLGIESLPDFRGRITDFFDELEKKYAGKNVLVVTHAGVSIYVRCYFEGEPKDGNYNNYKLKNCEVLEYDNNTRKKDKVIEDDFER
;
A
#
# COMPACT_ATOMS: atom_id res chain seq x y z
N MET A 1 4.53 -2.21 17.38
CA MET A 1 4.00 -1.23 16.43
C MET A 1 4.11 -1.74 15.00
N ILE A 2 3.18 -1.40 14.13
CA ILE A 2 3.25 -1.61 12.69
C ILE A 2 3.46 -0.25 12.03
N TYR A 3 4.51 -0.12 11.25
CA TYR A 3 4.85 1.09 10.48
C TYR A 3 4.63 0.79 9.01
N VAL A 4 3.70 1.50 8.36
CA VAL A 4 3.40 1.31 6.94
C VAL A 4 3.87 2.52 6.17
N VAL A 5 4.73 2.32 5.18
CA VAL A 5 5.36 3.39 4.39
C VAL A 5 5.01 3.19 2.92
N ARG A 6 4.55 4.23 2.26
CA ARG A 6 4.47 4.25 0.80
C ARG A 6 5.85 4.52 0.20
N HIS A 7 6.21 3.83 -0.87
CA HIS A 7 7.46 4.05 -1.60
C HIS A 7 7.71 5.53 -1.97
N GLY A 8 8.98 5.91 -2.11
CA GLY A 8 9.41 7.23 -2.54
C GLY A 8 8.91 7.62 -3.95
N GLN A 9 9.08 8.87 -4.31
CA GLN A 9 8.63 9.40 -5.60
C GLN A 9 9.33 8.71 -6.77
N THR A 10 8.57 8.50 -7.86
CA THR A 10 9.06 8.08 -9.18
C THR A 10 8.71 9.16 -10.20
N ASP A 11 9.35 9.14 -11.38
CA ASP A 11 8.99 10.08 -12.45
C ASP A 11 7.53 9.92 -12.89
N TRP A 12 7.00 8.69 -12.88
CA TRP A 12 5.60 8.45 -13.19
C TRP A 12 4.62 8.99 -12.14
N ASN A 13 5.06 9.23 -10.91
CA ASN A 13 4.27 10.01 -9.95
C ASN A 13 4.14 11.46 -10.38
N LEU A 14 5.24 12.09 -10.87
CA LEU A 14 5.24 13.47 -11.37
C LEU A 14 4.42 13.60 -12.64
N GLU A 15 4.56 12.67 -13.57
CA GLU A 15 3.84 12.66 -14.83
C GLU A 15 2.34 12.33 -14.68
N GLY A 16 1.91 11.82 -13.51
CA GLY A 16 0.52 11.43 -13.29
C GLY A 16 0.11 10.16 -14.03
N ARG A 17 1.05 9.20 -14.23
CA ARG A 17 0.77 7.92 -14.91
C ARG A 17 0.28 6.85 -13.92
N PHE A 18 -0.49 5.91 -14.45
CA PHE A 18 -0.76 4.65 -13.78
C PHE A 18 0.51 3.79 -13.74
N GLN A 19 1.01 3.47 -12.55
CA GLN A 19 2.21 2.64 -12.40
C GLN A 19 1.88 1.15 -12.32
N GLY A 20 0.83 0.82 -11.57
CA GLY A 20 0.44 -0.58 -11.33
C GLY A 20 1.63 -1.43 -10.91
N ARG A 21 1.86 -2.51 -11.65
CA ARG A 21 2.95 -3.46 -11.39
C ARG A 21 4.18 -3.29 -12.28
N ILE A 22 4.23 -2.26 -13.12
CA ILE A 22 5.42 -1.98 -13.93
C ILE A 22 6.60 -1.62 -13.02
N ALA A 23 7.78 -2.13 -13.39
CA ALA A 23 9.03 -1.91 -12.67
C ALA A 23 9.57 -0.50 -12.97
N ILE A 24 9.19 0.45 -12.12
CA ILE A 24 9.67 1.84 -12.15
C ILE A 24 10.57 2.06 -10.93
N GLU A 25 11.69 2.74 -11.14
CA GLU A 25 12.66 3.09 -10.09
C GLU A 25 12.25 4.37 -9.36
N LEU A 26 12.84 4.59 -8.19
CA LEU A 26 12.79 5.88 -7.52
C LEU A 26 13.53 6.91 -8.36
N ASN A 27 13.01 8.15 -8.39
CA ASN A 27 13.80 9.28 -8.84
C ASN A 27 14.65 9.85 -7.68
N GLU A 28 15.48 10.84 -7.97
CA GLU A 28 16.34 11.48 -6.96
C GLU A 28 15.53 11.99 -5.77
N LYS A 29 14.40 12.63 -6.04
CA LYS A 29 13.49 13.12 -5.00
C LYS A 29 12.93 12.00 -4.13
N GLY A 30 12.61 10.85 -4.73
CA GLY A 30 12.12 9.68 -4.00
C GLY A 30 13.17 9.12 -3.04
N ARG A 31 14.46 9.11 -3.45
CA ARG A 31 15.57 8.70 -2.57
C ARG A 31 15.77 9.67 -1.40
N GLU A 32 15.74 10.98 -1.67
CA GLU A 32 15.78 11.99 -0.60
C GLU A 32 14.61 11.86 0.39
N GLN A 33 13.41 11.52 -0.11
CA GLN A 33 12.25 11.27 0.74
C GLN A 33 12.45 10.05 1.64
N ALA A 34 13.02 8.97 1.10
CA ALA A 34 13.32 7.76 1.85
C ALA A 34 14.38 8.01 2.94
N GLU A 35 15.43 8.79 2.65
CA GLU A 35 16.43 9.21 3.66
C GLU A 35 15.80 10.00 4.80
N LYS A 36 14.91 10.95 4.50
CA LYS A 36 14.18 11.69 5.53
C LYS A 36 13.26 10.78 6.36
N THR A 37 12.71 9.74 5.75
CA THR A 37 11.91 8.76 6.48
C THR A 37 12.79 7.89 7.38
N LYS A 38 14.01 7.54 6.93
CA LYS A 38 15.02 6.90 7.79
C LYS A 38 15.32 7.75 9.02
N GLU A 39 15.60 9.05 8.84
CA GLU A 39 15.83 9.99 9.94
C GLU A 39 14.62 10.06 10.90
N LYS A 40 13.39 10.09 10.37
CA LYS A 40 12.16 10.13 11.15
C LYS A 40 11.95 8.85 11.98
N LEU A 41 12.39 7.70 11.48
CA LEU A 41 12.28 6.40 12.13
C LEU A 41 13.55 6.02 12.91
N ASP A 42 14.51 6.94 13.05
CA ASP A 42 15.75 6.71 13.78
C ASP A 42 15.47 6.29 15.23
N GLY A 43 16.28 5.37 15.73
CA GLY A 43 16.11 4.80 17.07
C GLY A 43 15.03 3.71 17.17
N ILE A 44 14.25 3.47 16.13
CA ILE A 44 13.31 2.34 16.09
C ILE A 44 14.03 1.12 15.56
N LYS A 45 14.15 0.10 16.41
CA LYS A 45 14.63 -1.21 15.98
C LYS A 45 13.47 -2.03 15.45
N PHE A 46 13.53 -2.41 14.18
CA PHE A 46 12.53 -3.28 13.57
C PHE A 46 12.87 -4.76 13.84
N ASP A 47 11.89 -5.49 14.38
CA ASP A 47 11.99 -6.95 14.54
C ASP A 47 11.77 -7.68 13.20
N LYS A 48 11.04 -7.03 12.29
CA LYS A 48 10.74 -7.55 10.95
C LYS A 48 10.50 -6.41 9.96
N VAL A 49 10.96 -6.63 8.73
CA VAL A 49 10.74 -5.70 7.60
C VAL A 49 10.16 -6.47 6.43
N PHE A 50 9.04 -5.98 5.92
CA PHE A 50 8.41 -6.47 4.69
C PHE A 50 8.45 -5.40 3.61
N SER A 51 8.64 -5.82 2.37
CA SER A 51 8.49 -4.96 1.21
C SER A 51 7.70 -5.63 0.11
N SER A 52 6.95 -4.83 -0.63
CA SER A 52 6.47 -5.22 -1.95
C SER A 52 7.65 -5.61 -2.85
N PRO A 53 7.46 -6.57 -3.79
CA PRO A 53 8.50 -6.97 -4.74
C PRO A 53 8.87 -5.88 -5.75
N LEU A 54 8.06 -4.83 -5.89
CA LEU A 54 8.31 -3.78 -6.88
C LEU A 54 9.52 -2.92 -6.48
N LYS A 55 10.42 -2.71 -7.44
CA LYS A 55 11.73 -2.07 -7.25
C LYS A 55 11.66 -0.78 -6.43
N ARG A 56 10.70 0.11 -6.73
CA ARG A 56 10.50 1.37 -6.00
C ARG A 56 10.21 1.20 -4.50
N ALA A 57 9.47 0.15 -4.12
CA ALA A 57 9.19 -0.13 -2.72
C ALA A 57 10.38 -0.80 -2.04
N TYR A 58 11.01 -1.75 -2.71
CA TYR A 58 12.17 -2.44 -2.20
C TYR A 58 13.36 -1.49 -1.98
N GLU A 59 13.67 -0.62 -2.96
CA GLU A 59 14.70 0.41 -2.85
C GLU A 59 14.40 1.38 -1.70
N THR A 60 13.12 1.78 -1.52
CA THR A 60 12.70 2.61 -0.39
C THR A 60 12.99 1.90 0.94
N ALA A 61 12.68 0.60 1.06
CA ALA A 61 12.96 -0.17 2.26
C ALA A 61 14.46 -0.27 2.55
N GLN A 62 15.29 -0.51 1.51
CA GLN A 62 16.75 -0.57 1.64
C GLN A 62 17.38 0.75 2.12
N ILE A 63 16.78 1.89 1.75
CA ILE A 63 17.25 3.20 2.22
C ILE A 63 16.85 3.42 3.67
N ILE A 64 15.62 3.04 4.07
CA ILE A 64 15.08 3.28 5.40
C ILE A 64 15.81 2.46 6.48
N THR A 65 16.20 1.22 6.18
CA THR A 65 16.76 0.30 7.19
C THR A 65 17.84 -0.62 6.62
N ASP A 66 18.79 -1.00 7.48
CA ASP A 66 19.81 -2.00 7.19
C ASP A 66 19.37 -3.43 7.61
N GLU A 67 18.15 -3.59 8.17
CA GLU A 67 17.61 -4.89 8.56
C GLU A 67 17.25 -5.74 7.32
N SER A 68 17.20 -7.06 7.52
CA SER A 68 16.83 -7.98 6.44
C SER A 68 15.38 -7.75 5.98
N ILE A 69 15.20 -7.60 4.67
CA ILE A 69 13.89 -7.33 4.06
C ILE A 69 13.30 -8.64 3.51
N GLU A 70 12.11 -8.98 3.94
CA GLU A 70 11.31 -10.06 3.36
C GLU A 70 10.35 -9.49 2.32
N ILE A 71 10.30 -10.16 1.16
CA ILE A 71 9.37 -9.78 0.09
C ILE A 71 8.06 -10.52 0.28
N ASP A 72 6.93 -9.80 0.15
CA ASP A 72 5.60 -10.40 0.18
C ASP A 72 4.74 -9.85 -0.97
N ASP A 73 4.25 -10.75 -1.83
CA ASP A 73 3.45 -10.39 -2.99
C ASP A 73 2.05 -9.88 -2.63
N ARG A 74 1.56 -10.16 -1.42
CA ARG A 74 0.25 -9.69 -0.98
C ARG A 74 0.18 -8.18 -0.80
N ILE A 75 1.33 -7.52 -0.61
CA ILE A 75 1.43 -6.06 -0.50
C ILE A 75 1.94 -5.38 -1.77
N ILE A 76 1.92 -6.08 -2.93
CA ILE A 76 2.16 -5.49 -4.25
C ILE A 76 1.03 -4.52 -4.63
N GLU A 77 1.33 -3.51 -5.46
CA GLU A 77 0.30 -2.58 -5.95
C GLU A 77 -0.79 -3.28 -6.76
N ARG A 78 -1.98 -2.68 -6.83
CA ARG A 78 -3.06 -3.13 -7.69
C ARG A 78 -2.58 -3.21 -9.13
N CYS A 79 -2.83 -4.34 -9.80
CA CYS A 79 -2.64 -4.40 -11.24
C CYS A 79 -3.66 -3.49 -11.92
N ASN A 80 -3.17 -2.53 -12.72
CA ASN A 80 -4.02 -1.62 -13.48
C ASN A 80 -4.17 -2.07 -14.95
N GLY A 81 -3.70 -3.27 -15.29
CA GLY A 81 -3.87 -3.87 -16.60
C GLY A 81 -3.43 -2.96 -17.75
N GLN A 82 -4.29 -2.78 -18.74
CA GLN A 82 -4.01 -1.96 -19.93
C GLN A 82 -3.88 -0.45 -19.66
N LEU A 83 -4.15 0.01 -18.44
CA LEU A 83 -3.95 1.41 -18.05
C LEU A 83 -2.51 1.71 -17.64
N GLU A 84 -1.71 0.69 -17.33
CA GLU A 84 -0.33 0.87 -16.86
C GLU A 84 0.51 1.62 -17.90
N GLY A 85 1.19 2.67 -17.46
CA GLY A 85 1.97 3.58 -18.31
C GLY A 85 1.18 4.73 -18.93
N ARG A 86 -0.16 4.68 -18.92
CA ARG A 86 -0.98 5.76 -19.47
C ARG A 86 -1.09 6.93 -18.49
N LEU A 87 -1.29 8.14 -19.02
CA LEU A 87 -1.64 9.29 -18.21
C LEU A 87 -3.05 9.13 -17.63
N LYS A 88 -3.20 9.39 -16.33
CA LYS A 88 -4.51 9.28 -15.65
C LYS A 88 -5.55 10.17 -16.29
N ALA A 89 -5.16 11.41 -16.65
CA ALA A 89 -6.04 12.36 -17.32
C ALA A 89 -6.59 11.87 -18.67
N GLU A 90 -5.83 11.03 -19.39
CA GLU A 90 -6.28 10.44 -20.66
C GLU A 90 -7.25 9.27 -20.44
N CYS A 91 -7.25 8.69 -19.25
CA CYS A 91 -8.05 7.50 -18.93
C CYS A 91 -9.38 7.82 -18.24
N GLU A 92 -9.63 9.06 -17.84
CA GLU A 92 -10.87 9.45 -17.13
C GLU A 92 -12.16 9.06 -17.87
N ASN A 93 -12.12 9.07 -19.20
CA ASN A 93 -13.27 8.68 -20.05
C ASN A 93 -13.19 7.23 -20.56
N MET A 94 -12.11 6.50 -20.24
CA MET A 94 -11.91 5.14 -20.72
C MET A 94 -12.40 4.07 -19.73
N VAL A 95 -12.55 4.45 -18.47
CA VAL A 95 -12.86 3.53 -17.37
C VAL A 95 -14.12 4.04 -16.67
N ASP A 96 -15.18 3.28 -16.80
CA ASP A 96 -16.43 3.51 -16.07
C ASP A 96 -16.39 2.87 -14.66
N PHE A 97 -15.27 2.26 -14.30
CA PHE A 97 -15.01 1.57 -13.02
C PHE A 97 -16.09 0.54 -12.65
N THR A 98 -16.75 -0.06 -13.65
CA THR A 98 -17.57 -1.25 -13.43
C THR A 98 -16.69 -2.49 -13.42
N ASP A 99 -17.08 -3.53 -12.67
CA ASP A 99 -16.35 -4.80 -12.60
C ASP A 99 -16.14 -5.42 -13.98
N GLU A 100 -17.12 -5.32 -14.89
CA GLU A 100 -17.02 -5.85 -16.25
C GLU A 100 -15.97 -5.10 -17.08
N ASN A 101 -15.92 -3.77 -16.98
CA ASN A 101 -14.94 -2.95 -17.70
C ASN A 101 -13.53 -3.18 -17.13
N GLU A 102 -13.37 -3.23 -15.82
CA GLU A 102 -12.10 -3.53 -15.16
C GLU A 102 -11.55 -4.90 -15.61
N GLN A 103 -12.38 -5.94 -15.67
CA GLN A 103 -11.98 -7.26 -16.15
C GLN A 103 -11.52 -7.24 -17.60
N LYS A 104 -12.23 -6.55 -18.50
CA LYS A 104 -11.84 -6.40 -19.92
C LYS A 104 -10.49 -5.72 -20.09
N LEU A 105 -10.14 -4.80 -19.19
CA LEU A 105 -8.87 -4.10 -19.17
C LEU A 105 -7.76 -4.88 -18.45
N GLY A 106 -8.06 -6.04 -17.87
CA GLY A 106 -7.11 -6.83 -17.08
C GLY A 106 -6.72 -6.19 -15.75
N ILE A 107 -7.59 -5.36 -15.20
CA ILE A 107 -7.40 -4.74 -13.88
C ILE A 107 -7.72 -5.77 -12.80
N GLU A 108 -6.90 -5.84 -11.76
CA GLU A 108 -7.16 -6.71 -10.60
C GLU A 108 -8.47 -6.32 -9.92
N SER A 109 -9.33 -7.29 -9.64
CA SER A 109 -10.61 -7.03 -8.97
C SER A 109 -10.40 -6.40 -7.59
N LEU A 110 -11.33 -5.54 -7.14
CA LEU A 110 -11.25 -4.96 -5.79
C LEU A 110 -11.35 -6.02 -4.69
N PRO A 111 -12.23 -7.05 -4.79
CA PRO A 111 -12.27 -8.13 -3.81
C PRO A 111 -10.93 -8.87 -3.67
N ASP A 112 -10.28 -9.23 -4.78
CA ASP A 112 -8.98 -9.92 -4.74
C ASP A 112 -7.89 -9.02 -4.15
N PHE A 113 -7.86 -7.74 -4.57
CA PHE A 113 -6.92 -6.75 -4.07
C PHE A 113 -7.04 -6.55 -2.55
N ARG A 114 -8.27 -6.37 -2.05
CA ARG A 114 -8.56 -6.23 -0.62
C ARG A 114 -8.27 -7.52 0.14
N GLY A 115 -8.68 -8.65 -0.40
CA GLY A 115 -8.51 -9.97 0.21
C GLY A 115 -7.06 -10.26 0.55
N ARG A 116 -6.13 -10.09 -0.42
CA ARG A 116 -4.71 -10.37 -0.18
C ARG A 116 -4.06 -9.42 0.83
N ILE A 117 -4.50 -8.15 0.90
CA ILE A 117 -4.02 -7.19 1.89
C ILE A 117 -4.51 -7.59 3.28
N THR A 118 -5.79 -7.95 3.41
CA THR A 118 -6.38 -8.44 4.67
C THR A 118 -5.65 -9.68 5.16
N ASP A 119 -5.41 -10.67 4.30
CA ASP A 119 -4.68 -11.90 4.63
C ASP A 119 -3.27 -11.61 5.13
N PHE A 120 -2.57 -10.66 4.51
CA PHE A 120 -1.25 -10.25 4.96
C PHE A 120 -1.27 -9.66 6.38
N PHE A 121 -2.16 -8.71 6.64
CA PHE A 121 -2.21 -8.06 7.97
C PHE A 121 -2.79 -8.96 9.05
N ASP A 122 -3.72 -9.86 8.74
CA ASP A 122 -4.20 -10.89 9.67
C ASP A 122 -3.08 -11.83 10.11
N GLU A 123 -2.21 -12.22 9.17
CA GLU A 123 -1.04 -13.05 9.49
C GLU A 123 0.00 -12.26 10.28
N LEU A 124 0.28 -11.02 9.86
CA LEU A 124 1.26 -10.14 10.51
C LEU A 124 0.89 -9.92 11.97
N GLU A 125 -0.36 -9.54 12.28
CA GLU A 125 -0.82 -9.33 13.66
C GLU A 125 -0.71 -10.58 14.52
N LYS A 126 -0.95 -11.77 13.95
CA LYS A 126 -0.82 -13.05 14.68
C LYS A 126 0.63 -13.39 14.99
N LYS A 127 1.53 -13.20 13.99
CA LYS A 127 2.93 -13.66 14.11
C LYS A 127 3.83 -12.66 14.84
N TYR A 128 3.53 -11.38 14.75
CA TYR A 128 4.40 -10.30 15.21
C TYR A 128 3.75 -9.42 16.28
N ALA A 129 2.77 -9.96 17.04
CA ALA A 129 2.17 -9.25 18.16
C ALA A 129 3.25 -8.71 19.12
N GLY A 130 3.17 -7.43 19.50
CA GLY A 130 4.14 -6.78 20.39
C GLY A 130 5.49 -6.44 19.75
N LYS A 131 5.69 -6.72 18.46
CA LYS A 131 6.92 -6.45 17.70
C LYS A 131 6.81 -5.16 16.89
N ASN A 132 7.96 -4.56 16.56
CA ASN A 132 8.04 -3.46 15.62
C ASN A 132 8.22 -4.02 14.21
N VAL A 133 7.24 -3.78 13.35
CA VAL A 133 7.25 -4.28 11.97
C VAL A 133 7.18 -3.10 11.00
N LEU A 134 8.12 -3.05 10.05
CA LEU A 134 8.09 -2.11 8.92
C LEU A 134 7.49 -2.79 7.70
N VAL A 135 6.56 -2.12 7.03
CA VAL A 135 5.92 -2.57 5.78
C VAL A 135 6.04 -1.47 4.74
N VAL A 136 6.82 -1.71 3.68
CA VAL A 136 6.99 -0.74 2.59
C VAL A 136 6.17 -1.17 1.37
N THR A 137 5.25 -0.30 0.96
CA THR A 137 4.23 -0.64 -0.03
C THR A 137 3.83 0.56 -0.91
N HIS A 138 2.59 0.61 -1.38
CA HIS A 138 2.09 1.49 -2.44
C HIS A 138 0.87 2.30 -2.01
N ALA A 139 0.48 3.23 -2.87
CA ALA A 139 -0.63 4.13 -2.65
C ALA A 139 -1.99 3.42 -2.58
N GLY A 140 -2.26 2.50 -3.50
CA GLY A 140 -3.51 1.73 -3.49
C GLY A 140 -3.59 0.82 -2.26
N VAL A 141 -2.50 0.13 -1.94
CA VAL A 141 -2.41 -0.72 -0.74
C VAL A 141 -2.66 0.09 0.53
N SER A 142 -2.07 1.30 0.63
CA SER A 142 -2.24 2.14 1.84
C SER A 142 -3.69 2.51 2.15
N ILE A 143 -4.53 2.63 1.12
CA ILE A 143 -5.96 2.87 1.28
C ILE A 143 -6.60 1.72 2.07
N TYR A 144 -6.37 0.48 1.64
CA TYR A 144 -6.98 -0.69 2.27
C TYR A 144 -6.31 -1.10 3.58
N VAL A 145 -5.06 -0.71 3.81
CA VAL A 145 -4.44 -0.76 5.14
C VAL A 145 -5.20 0.12 6.12
N ARG A 146 -5.54 1.35 5.73
CA ARG A 146 -6.36 2.24 6.57
C ARG A 146 -7.77 1.70 6.76
N CYS A 147 -8.39 1.14 5.73
CA CYS A 147 -9.68 0.47 5.89
C CYS A 147 -9.61 -0.69 6.90
N TYR A 148 -8.53 -1.47 6.88
CA TYR A 148 -8.32 -2.58 7.81
C TYR A 148 -8.23 -2.13 9.28
N PHE A 149 -7.46 -1.09 9.57
CA PHE A 149 -7.23 -0.62 10.94
C PHE A 149 -8.24 0.42 11.43
N GLU A 150 -8.71 1.31 10.54
CA GLU A 150 -9.52 2.48 10.90
C GLU A 150 -11.00 2.33 10.48
N GLY A 151 -11.30 1.35 9.62
CA GLY A 151 -12.60 1.17 8.97
C GLY A 151 -12.75 1.99 7.70
N GLU A 152 -13.85 1.83 7.00
CA GLU A 152 -14.14 2.52 5.74
C GLU A 152 -14.26 4.04 5.94
N PRO A 153 -13.84 4.86 4.95
CA PRO A 153 -13.97 6.31 5.08
C PRO A 153 -15.44 6.73 5.16
N LYS A 154 -15.79 7.50 6.21
CA LYS A 154 -17.18 7.90 6.49
C LYS A 154 -17.84 8.74 5.40
N ASP A 155 -17.04 9.47 4.63
CA ASP A 155 -17.46 10.29 3.49
C ASP A 155 -17.46 9.52 2.15
N GLY A 156 -17.09 8.23 2.17
CA GLY A 156 -16.94 7.38 0.98
C GLY A 156 -15.77 7.78 0.09
N ASN A 157 -14.92 8.73 0.51
CA ASN A 157 -13.80 9.20 -0.30
C ASN A 157 -12.50 8.47 0.06
N TYR A 158 -12.25 7.35 -0.60
CA TYR A 158 -11.04 6.53 -0.42
C TYR A 158 -9.73 7.27 -0.75
N ASN A 159 -9.77 8.34 -1.55
CA ASN A 159 -8.56 9.13 -1.83
C ASN A 159 -8.00 9.82 -0.58
N ASN A 160 -8.83 10.09 0.44
CA ASN A 160 -8.39 10.66 1.72
C ASN A 160 -7.52 9.69 2.52
N TYR A 161 -7.57 8.39 2.21
CA TYR A 161 -6.78 7.33 2.86
C TYR A 161 -5.45 7.06 2.17
N LYS A 162 -5.23 7.67 1.02
CA LYS A 162 -4.04 7.45 0.22
C LYS A 162 -2.83 8.17 0.79
N LEU A 163 -1.78 7.44 1.12
CA LEU A 163 -0.51 8.02 1.57
C LEU A 163 0.20 8.82 0.48
N LYS A 164 0.86 9.89 0.88
CA LYS A 164 1.89 10.56 0.07
C LYS A 164 3.15 9.70 0.01
N ASN A 165 4.06 10.00 -0.95
CA ASN A 165 5.33 9.29 -1.04
C ASN A 165 6.13 9.44 0.26
N CYS A 166 6.64 8.32 0.78
CA CYS A 166 7.38 8.22 2.03
C CYS A 166 6.62 8.69 3.28
N GLU A 167 5.31 8.84 3.21
CA GLU A 167 4.47 9.04 4.38
C GLU A 167 4.36 7.74 5.18
N VAL A 168 4.32 7.87 6.51
CA VAL A 168 4.30 6.76 7.47
C VAL A 168 2.97 6.73 8.19
N LEU A 169 2.33 5.56 8.25
CA LEU A 169 1.26 5.24 9.18
C LEU A 169 1.82 4.38 10.31
N GLU A 170 1.27 4.57 11.51
CA GLU A 170 1.67 3.87 12.71
C GLU A 170 0.42 3.25 13.37
N TYR A 171 0.47 1.95 13.62
CA TYR A 171 -0.61 1.23 14.28
C TYR A 171 -0.10 0.43 15.47
N ASP A 172 -0.88 0.39 16.55
CA ASP A 172 -0.56 -0.45 17.69
C ASP A 172 -0.75 -1.94 17.32
N ASN A 173 0.31 -2.71 17.50
CA ASN A 173 0.32 -4.15 17.26
C ASN A 173 -0.07 -4.98 18.51
N ASN A 174 -0.46 -4.33 19.61
CA ASN A 174 -0.83 -4.99 20.87
C ASN A 174 -2.35 -5.12 21.08
N THR A 175 -3.14 -4.30 20.38
CA THR A 175 -4.58 -4.23 20.60
C THR A 175 -5.33 -4.46 19.30
N ARG A 176 -5.77 -5.71 19.07
CA ARG A 176 -6.92 -5.91 18.20
C ARG A 176 -8.09 -5.14 18.81
N LYS A 177 -8.54 -4.07 18.17
CA LYS A 177 -9.93 -3.65 18.32
C LYS A 177 -10.80 -4.76 17.72
N LYS A 178 -11.01 -5.82 18.50
CA LYS A 178 -12.12 -6.73 18.29
C LYS A 178 -13.37 -5.92 18.64
N ASP A 179 -13.95 -5.27 17.66
CA ASP A 179 -15.37 -4.91 17.63
C ASP A 179 -15.64 -4.16 16.32
N LYS A 180 -15.73 -4.93 15.25
CA LYS A 180 -16.70 -4.66 14.18
C LYS A 180 -17.07 -6.00 13.58
N VAL A 181 -18.09 -6.59 14.17
CA VAL A 181 -18.97 -7.54 13.49
C VAL A 181 -19.48 -6.78 12.26
N ILE A 182 -19.03 -7.17 11.09
CA ILE A 182 -19.72 -6.86 9.86
C ILE A 182 -20.92 -7.79 9.91
N GLU A 183 -22.05 -7.31 10.38
CA GLU A 183 -23.32 -7.94 10.11
C GLU A 183 -23.53 -7.83 8.60
N ASP A 184 -23.50 -9.00 7.94
CA ASP A 184 -23.93 -9.18 6.56
C ASP A 184 -25.44 -8.89 6.48
N ASP A 185 -25.82 -7.64 6.23
CA ASP A 185 -27.14 -7.29 5.72
C ASP A 185 -27.15 -7.46 4.18
N PHE A 186 -27.04 -8.73 3.75
CA PHE A 186 -27.53 -9.15 2.45
C PHE A 186 -28.87 -9.87 2.62
N GLU A 187 -29.93 -9.10 2.87
CA GLU A 187 -31.30 -9.48 2.56
C GLU A 187 -32.09 -8.21 2.18
N ARG A 188 -32.16 -7.95 0.86
CA ARG A 188 -33.39 -7.62 0.06
C ARG A 188 -33.03 -6.97 -1.26
#